data_8527756a727619fa9f1f949542d85d97
#
_entry.id   8527756a727619fa9f1f949542d85d97
#
_cell.length_a   1.000
_cell.length_b   1.000
_cell.length_c   1.000
_cell.angle_alpha   90.00
_cell.angle_beta   90.00
_cell.angle_gamma   90.00
#
_symmetry.space_group_name_H-M   'P 1'
#
loop_
_entity.id
_entity.type
_entity.pdbx_description
1 polymer ?
#
loop_
_entity_poly.entity_id
_entity_poly.type
_entity_poly.pdbx_seq_one_letter_code
_entity_poly.pdbx_strand_id
1 'polypeptide(L)'
;MKPEWTGALALAASAVAAVALAHNGATGVVLERMNGMTAMRDTVAELAPMMQGTVPYDTFIVSEGASVIAGHAGETMLSLFPEGSLEGVTYARPKIWSDWQDFAALAEELKTYADALAVAAPNGLEPALPPPGDMAGMDHSAMAMTPAPQGDE
;
A
#
# COMPACT_ATOMS: atom_id res chain seq x y z
N MET A 1 18.77 61.30 5.32
CA MET A 1 18.74 59.89 5.84
C MET A 1 17.55 59.19 5.19
N LYS A 2 17.76 58.37 4.18
CA LYS A 2 16.74 57.54 3.51
C LYS A 2 16.99 56.11 3.95
N PRO A 3 15.96 55.33 4.44
CA PRO A 3 16.13 53.94 4.73
C PRO A 3 16.04 53.13 3.43
N GLU A 4 17.06 52.31 3.17
CA GLU A 4 17.16 51.32 2.12
C GLU A 4 16.27 50.12 2.48
N TRP A 5 15.09 49.97 1.86
CA TRP A 5 14.24 48.77 1.94
C TRP A 5 14.23 48.05 0.58
N THR A 6 15.36 47.47 0.23
CA THR A 6 15.45 46.58 -0.93
C THR A 6 16.17 45.28 -0.53
N GLY A 7 15.48 44.33 0.02
CA GLY A 7 16.10 43.05 0.39
C GLY A 7 15.21 41.85 0.72
N ALA A 8 13.89 41.95 0.53
CA ALA A 8 13.00 40.89 1.05
C ALA A 8 12.15 40.12 0.00
N LEU A 9 12.42 40.27 -1.31
CA LEU A 9 11.58 39.64 -2.36
C LEU A 9 12.29 38.54 -3.16
N ALA A 10 13.55 38.22 -2.87
CA ALA A 10 14.32 37.24 -3.66
C ALA A 10 14.28 35.79 -3.15
N LEU A 11 13.71 35.53 -1.97
CA LEU A 11 13.74 34.17 -1.33
C LEU A 11 12.50 33.30 -1.60
N ALA A 12 11.41 33.86 -2.12
CA ALA A 12 10.19 33.09 -2.36
C ALA A 12 10.18 32.32 -3.69
N ALA A 13 11.01 32.73 -4.67
CA ALA A 13 11.03 32.10 -6.01
C ALA A 13 11.85 30.80 -6.08
N SER A 14 12.74 30.55 -5.10
CA SER A 14 13.65 29.42 -5.14
C SER A 14 13.02 28.09 -4.65
N ALA A 15 11.94 28.14 -3.86
CA ALA A 15 11.31 26.94 -3.32
C ALA A 15 10.48 26.15 -4.35
N VAL A 16 9.87 26.84 -5.32
CA VAL A 16 9.04 26.20 -6.36
C VAL A 16 9.91 25.49 -7.39
N ALA A 17 11.10 26.00 -7.69
CA ALA A 17 12.03 25.38 -8.64
C ALA A 17 12.65 24.07 -8.10
N ALA A 18 12.83 23.95 -6.78
CA ALA A 18 13.41 22.76 -6.17
C ALA A 18 12.48 21.54 -6.21
N VAL A 19 11.15 21.76 -6.12
CA VAL A 19 10.15 20.68 -6.22
C VAL A 19 10.07 20.14 -7.65
N ALA A 20 10.17 20.99 -8.66
CA ALA A 20 10.16 20.57 -10.07
C ALA A 20 11.37 19.69 -10.45
N LEU A 21 12.53 19.92 -9.82
CA LEU A 21 13.74 19.10 -10.05
C LEU A 21 13.67 17.73 -9.37
N ALA A 22 12.95 17.61 -8.25
CA ALA A 22 12.77 16.33 -7.54
C ALA A 22 11.90 15.33 -8.32
N HIS A 23 11.01 15.81 -9.20
CA HIS A 23 10.11 14.99 -10.00
C HIS A 23 10.45 15.00 -11.51
N ASN A 24 11.68 15.23 -11.87
CA ASN A 24 12.16 15.25 -13.27
C ASN A 24 11.32 16.12 -14.23
N GLY A 25 10.68 17.19 -13.73
CA GLY A 25 9.85 18.08 -14.53
C GLY A 25 8.42 17.59 -14.79
N ALA A 26 7.95 16.54 -14.12
CA ALA A 26 6.55 16.14 -14.19
C ALA A 26 5.64 17.22 -13.64
N THR A 27 4.48 17.45 -14.27
CA THR A 27 3.47 18.41 -13.87
C THR A 27 2.06 17.84 -14.05
N GLY A 28 1.04 18.50 -13.48
CA GLY A 28 -0.36 18.10 -13.65
C GLY A 28 -0.62 16.66 -13.20
N VAL A 29 -1.46 15.97 -13.93
CA VAL A 29 -1.89 14.59 -13.63
C VAL A 29 -0.72 13.59 -13.58
N VAL A 30 0.36 13.82 -14.34
CA VAL A 30 1.56 12.98 -14.28
C VAL A 30 2.26 13.11 -12.95
N LEU A 31 2.39 14.34 -12.42
CA LEU A 31 2.97 14.58 -11.10
C LEU A 31 2.11 13.97 -9.99
N GLU A 32 0.78 14.16 -10.05
CA GLU A 32 -0.15 13.58 -9.06
C GLU A 32 -0.06 12.04 -9.04
N ARG A 33 -0.03 11.42 -10.20
CA ARG A 33 0.19 9.98 -10.35
C ARG A 33 1.51 9.51 -9.73
N MET A 34 2.61 10.23 -10.00
CA MET A 34 3.92 9.92 -9.42
C MET A 34 3.93 10.06 -7.90
N ASN A 35 3.25 11.07 -7.37
CA ASN A 35 3.11 11.28 -5.93
C ASN A 35 2.33 10.13 -5.27
N GLY A 36 1.20 9.73 -5.84
CA GLY A 36 0.41 8.60 -5.34
C GLY A 36 1.20 7.29 -5.35
N MET A 37 1.90 7.01 -6.47
CA MET A 37 2.77 5.82 -6.56
C MET A 37 3.92 5.85 -5.56
N THR A 38 4.48 7.04 -5.29
CA THR A 38 5.53 7.20 -4.29
C THR A 38 4.98 6.96 -2.89
N ALA A 39 3.82 7.52 -2.55
CA ALA A 39 3.18 7.30 -1.26
C ALA A 39 2.90 5.80 -1.01
N MET A 40 2.33 5.10 -1.99
CA MET A 40 2.08 3.66 -1.87
C MET A 40 3.38 2.86 -1.73
N ARG A 41 4.41 3.18 -2.51
CA ARG A 41 5.74 2.53 -2.41
C ARG A 41 6.34 2.69 -1.03
N ASP A 42 6.34 3.91 -0.50
CA ASP A 42 6.94 4.22 0.79
C ASP A 42 6.18 3.52 1.93
N THR A 43 4.84 3.49 1.83
CA THR A 43 3.99 2.71 2.74
C THR A 43 4.32 1.22 2.70
N VAL A 44 4.42 0.61 1.52
CA VAL A 44 4.78 -0.81 1.41
C VAL A 44 6.17 -1.07 1.97
N ALA A 45 7.13 -0.17 1.78
CA ALA A 45 8.47 -0.29 2.34
C ALA A 45 8.46 -0.23 3.88
N GLU A 46 7.56 0.53 4.49
CA GLU A 46 7.36 0.58 5.94
C GLU A 46 6.68 -0.68 6.48
N LEU A 47 5.65 -1.18 5.80
CA LEU A 47 4.89 -2.34 6.24
C LEU A 47 5.63 -3.67 6.05
N ALA A 48 6.44 -3.80 5.00
CA ALA A 48 7.09 -5.06 4.63
C ALA A 48 7.91 -5.70 5.76
N PRO A 49 8.74 -4.98 6.53
CA PRO A 49 9.48 -5.56 7.66
C PRO A 49 8.58 -6.12 8.76
N MET A 50 7.43 -5.48 9.03
CA MET A 50 6.44 -5.97 10.00
C MET A 50 5.80 -7.26 9.52
N MET A 51 5.38 -7.30 8.24
CA MET A 51 4.78 -8.48 7.63
C MET A 51 5.76 -9.66 7.51
N GLN A 52 7.07 -9.39 7.45
CA GLN A 52 8.14 -10.39 7.45
C GLN A 52 8.57 -10.82 8.87
N GLY A 53 8.04 -10.18 9.92
CA GLY A 53 8.41 -10.47 11.30
C GLY A 53 9.82 -10.00 11.67
N THR A 54 10.45 -9.12 10.89
CA THR A 54 11.80 -8.58 11.16
C THR A 54 11.78 -7.38 12.11
N VAL A 55 10.63 -6.73 12.25
CA VAL A 55 10.34 -5.74 13.28
C VAL A 55 9.02 -6.08 13.96
N PRO A 56 8.77 -5.61 15.20
CA PRO A 56 7.49 -5.83 15.87
C PRO A 56 6.31 -5.34 15.04
N TYR A 57 5.24 -6.12 15.04
CA TYR A 57 3.99 -5.74 14.40
C TYR A 57 3.32 -4.59 15.18
N ASP A 58 2.91 -3.54 14.46
CA ASP A 58 2.15 -2.42 15.01
C ASP A 58 0.83 -2.27 14.25
N THR A 59 -0.26 -2.57 14.93
CA THR A 59 -1.63 -2.50 14.38
C THR A 59 -1.98 -1.13 13.81
N PHE A 60 -1.56 -0.06 14.50
CA PHE A 60 -1.88 1.30 14.06
C PHE A 60 -1.16 1.63 12.76
N ILE A 61 0.15 1.35 12.69
CA ILE A 61 0.96 1.59 11.48
C ILE A 61 0.42 0.78 10.31
N VAL A 62 0.04 -0.49 10.53
CA VAL A 62 -0.53 -1.34 9.46
C VAL A 62 -1.89 -0.81 8.99
N SER A 63 -2.77 -0.40 9.92
CA SER A 63 -4.08 0.15 9.56
C SER A 63 -3.98 1.47 8.80
N GLU A 64 -3.13 2.40 9.26
CA GLU A 64 -2.87 3.67 8.60
C GLU A 64 -2.25 3.46 7.21
N GLY A 65 -1.23 2.61 7.11
CA GLY A 65 -0.59 2.29 5.84
C GLY A 65 -1.56 1.68 4.83
N ALA A 66 -2.41 0.77 5.28
CA ALA A 66 -3.46 0.20 4.44
C ALA A 66 -4.44 1.29 3.95
N SER A 67 -4.82 2.24 4.83
CA SER A 67 -5.68 3.37 4.47
C SER A 67 -5.02 4.30 3.45
N VAL A 68 -3.71 4.54 3.56
CA VAL A 68 -2.95 5.31 2.55
C VAL A 68 -3.00 4.61 1.19
N ILE A 69 -2.77 3.29 1.14
CA ILE A 69 -2.84 2.53 -0.12
C ILE A 69 -4.26 2.59 -0.70
N ALA A 70 -5.30 2.36 0.11
CA ALA A 70 -6.70 2.43 -0.31
C ALA A 70 -7.06 3.81 -0.89
N GLY A 71 -6.56 4.90 -0.27
CA GLY A 71 -6.79 6.27 -0.72
C GLY A 71 -6.17 6.61 -2.08
N HIS A 72 -5.14 5.87 -2.51
CA HIS A 72 -4.48 6.03 -3.80
C HIS A 72 -4.85 4.94 -4.82
N ALA A 73 -5.68 3.96 -4.46
CA ALA A 73 -6.13 2.86 -5.31
C ALA A 73 -7.52 3.15 -5.91
N GLY A 74 -8.06 2.19 -6.65
CA GLY A 74 -9.40 2.24 -7.24
C GLY A 74 -9.61 3.47 -8.12
N GLU A 75 -10.78 4.08 -8.03
CA GLU A 75 -11.18 5.25 -8.83
C GLU A 75 -10.19 6.42 -8.70
N THR A 76 -9.59 6.64 -7.52
CA THR A 76 -8.56 7.66 -7.33
C THR A 76 -7.38 7.42 -8.29
N MET A 77 -6.91 6.18 -8.39
CA MET A 77 -5.86 5.82 -9.35
C MET A 77 -6.32 6.00 -10.78
N LEU A 78 -7.49 5.50 -11.14
CA LEU A 78 -8.01 5.53 -12.51
C LEU A 78 -8.15 6.95 -13.03
N SER A 79 -8.62 7.88 -12.21
CA SER A 79 -8.78 9.29 -12.57
C SER A 79 -7.46 9.98 -12.97
N LEU A 80 -6.32 9.44 -12.54
CA LEU A 80 -4.99 9.95 -12.84
C LEU A 80 -4.41 9.41 -14.17
N PHE A 81 -5.18 8.60 -14.93
CA PHE A 81 -4.77 8.04 -16.21
C PHE A 81 -5.73 8.43 -17.36
N PRO A 82 -6.05 9.73 -17.56
CA PRO A 82 -6.84 10.12 -18.71
C PRO A 82 -6.11 9.72 -20.00
N GLU A 83 -6.87 9.37 -21.03
CA GLU A 83 -6.30 8.96 -22.32
C GLU A 83 -5.38 10.04 -22.88
N GLY A 84 -4.24 9.63 -23.42
CA GLY A 84 -3.23 10.55 -23.97
C GLY A 84 -2.31 11.20 -22.94
N SER A 85 -2.44 10.93 -21.63
CA SER A 85 -1.59 11.51 -20.58
C SER A 85 -0.19 10.88 -20.50
N LEU A 86 0.49 10.75 -21.64
CA LEU A 86 1.88 10.28 -21.78
C LEU A 86 2.87 11.42 -21.99
N GLU A 87 2.41 12.66 -21.99
CA GLU A 87 3.30 13.80 -22.21
C GLU A 87 4.22 14.02 -21.02
N GLY A 88 5.50 14.32 -21.31
CA GLY A 88 6.52 14.59 -20.31
C GLY A 88 7.17 13.32 -19.77
N VAL A 89 7.74 13.42 -18.56
CA VAL A 89 8.47 12.32 -17.92
C VAL A 89 7.49 11.40 -17.21
N THR A 90 7.14 10.26 -17.81
CA THR A 90 6.25 9.26 -17.21
C THR A 90 6.75 7.85 -17.50
N TYR A 91 6.48 6.92 -16.57
CA TYR A 91 6.70 5.49 -16.76
C TYR A 91 5.44 4.76 -17.25
N ALA A 92 4.31 5.46 -17.38
CA ALA A 92 3.08 4.89 -17.91
C ALA A 92 3.30 4.47 -19.38
N ARG A 93 2.70 3.36 -19.78
CA ARG A 93 2.82 2.80 -21.12
C ARG A 93 1.47 2.86 -21.84
N PRO A 94 1.46 3.01 -23.19
CA PRO A 94 0.21 3.01 -23.98
C PRO A 94 -0.67 1.78 -23.73
N LYS A 95 -0.08 0.65 -23.31
CA LYS A 95 -0.79 -0.58 -22.99
C LYS A 95 -1.88 -0.39 -21.91
N ILE A 96 -1.73 0.56 -21.00
CA ILE A 96 -2.75 0.85 -19.98
C ILE A 96 -4.11 1.16 -20.62
N TRP A 97 -4.12 1.93 -21.71
CA TRP A 97 -5.37 2.32 -22.38
C TRP A 97 -5.89 1.24 -23.32
N SER A 98 -5.01 0.43 -23.92
CA SER A 98 -5.45 -0.72 -24.72
C SER A 98 -6.03 -1.85 -23.88
N ASP A 99 -5.58 -1.99 -22.65
CA ASP A 99 -6.00 -3.01 -21.69
C ASP A 99 -6.71 -2.35 -20.49
N TRP A 100 -7.50 -1.30 -20.74
CA TRP A 100 -8.09 -0.47 -19.69
C TRP A 100 -8.94 -1.26 -18.70
N GLN A 101 -9.70 -2.25 -19.15
CA GLN A 101 -10.56 -3.07 -18.28
C GLN A 101 -9.73 -3.85 -17.27
N ASP A 102 -8.60 -4.43 -17.69
CA ASP A 102 -7.70 -5.17 -16.81
C ASP A 102 -7.03 -4.21 -15.82
N PHE A 103 -6.58 -3.03 -16.28
CA PHE A 103 -5.99 -2.02 -15.40
C PHE A 103 -7.00 -1.54 -14.35
N ALA A 104 -8.24 -1.27 -14.75
CA ALA A 104 -9.29 -0.84 -13.85
C ALA A 104 -9.63 -1.92 -12.82
N ALA A 105 -9.75 -3.19 -13.25
CA ALA A 105 -10.00 -4.31 -12.36
C ALA A 105 -8.89 -4.44 -11.29
N LEU A 106 -7.62 -4.34 -11.69
CA LEU A 106 -6.49 -4.41 -10.76
C LEU A 106 -6.45 -3.22 -9.79
N ALA A 107 -6.82 -2.02 -10.23
CA ALA A 107 -6.89 -0.85 -9.36
C ALA A 107 -7.98 -1.01 -8.27
N GLU A 108 -9.15 -1.53 -8.63
CA GLU A 108 -10.24 -1.81 -7.69
C GLU A 108 -9.90 -2.99 -6.76
N GLU A 109 -9.23 -4.02 -7.26
CA GLU A 109 -8.76 -5.14 -6.45
C GLU A 109 -7.73 -4.67 -5.42
N LEU A 110 -6.78 -3.81 -5.80
CA LEU A 110 -5.83 -3.21 -4.87
C LEU A 110 -6.55 -2.44 -3.75
N LYS A 111 -7.56 -1.64 -4.11
CA LYS A 111 -8.38 -0.93 -3.11
C LYS A 111 -9.06 -1.91 -2.16
N THR A 112 -9.69 -2.95 -2.70
CA THR A 112 -10.39 -3.97 -1.91
C THR A 112 -9.45 -4.66 -0.92
N TYR A 113 -8.24 -5.03 -1.34
CA TYR A 113 -7.26 -5.65 -0.44
C TYR A 113 -6.72 -4.68 0.60
N ALA A 114 -6.51 -3.42 0.25
CA ALA A 114 -6.06 -2.41 1.19
C ALA A 114 -7.14 -2.12 2.25
N ASP A 115 -8.40 -1.97 1.86
CA ASP A 115 -9.51 -1.79 2.79
C ASP A 115 -9.65 -3.02 3.73
N ALA A 116 -9.53 -4.24 3.18
CA ALA A 116 -9.57 -5.47 3.97
C ALA A 116 -8.39 -5.56 4.95
N LEU A 117 -7.19 -5.14 4.54
CA LEU A 117 -6.01 -5.11 5.41
C LEU A 117 -6.20 -4.12 6.57
N ALA A 118 -6.78 -2.94 6.31
CA ALA A 118 -7.06 -1.97 7.37
C ALA A 118 -8.00 -2.55 8.43
N VAL A 119 -9.03 -3.31 8.00
CA VAL A 119 -9.97 -3.99 8.90
C VAL A 119 -9.31 -5.16 9.64
N ALA A 120 -8.43 -5.91 8.98
CA ALA A 120 -7.77 -7.08 9.55
C ALA A 120 -6.56 -6.72 10.44
N ALA A 121 -6.04 -5.51 10.37
CA ALA A 121 -4.85 -5.08 11.12
C ALA A 121 -4.89 -5.41 12.63
N PRO A 122 -6.02 -5.31 13.35
CA PRO A 122 -6.10 -5.70 14.76
C PRO A 122 -5.83 -7.18 15.05
N ASN A 123 -5.94 -8.06 14.05
CA ASN A 123 -5.69 -9.50 14.24
C ASN A 123 -4.20 -9.84 14.35
N GLY A 124 -3.29 -8.94 14.03
CA GLY A 124 -1.86 -9.19 14.01
C GLY A 124 -1.46 -10.11 12.84
N LEU A 125 -0.37 -10.87 13.04
CA LEU A 125 0.17 -11.84 12.08
C LEU A 125 -0.37 -13.26 12.33
N GLU A 126 -1.39 -13.42 13.15
CA GLU A 126 -1.97 -14.76 13.37
C GLU A 126 -2.65 -15.24 12.09
N PRO A 127 -2.42 -16.50 11.69
CA PRO A 127 -3.14 -17.09 10.58
C PRO A 127 -4.66 -17.03 10.84
N ALA A 128 -5.45 -16.65 9.86
CA ALA A 128 -6.90 -16.77 9.97
C ALA A 128 -7.25 -18.22 10.31
N LEU A 129 -8.00 -18.42 11.40
CA LEU A 129 -8.52 -19.76 11.71
C LEU A 129 -9.33 -20.27 10.49
N PRO A 130 -9.12 -21.52 10.06
CA PRO A 130 -9.95 -22.08 9.00
C PRO A 130 -11.42 -21.96 9.35
N PRO A 131 -12.30 -21.74 8.37
CA PRO A 131 -13.74 -21.61 8.63
C PRO A 131 -14.27 -22.84 9.36
N PRO A 132 -15.29 -22.70 10.24
CA PRO A 132 -15.79 -23.77 11.10
C PRO A 132 -16.43 -24.95 10.35
N GLY A 133 -16.00 -25.34 9.22
CA GLY A 133 -16.45 -26.45 8.39
C GLY A 133 -15.33 -27.39 7.94
N ASP A 134 -14.09 -26.92 7.98
CA ASP A 134 -12.95 -27.73 7.50
C ASP A 134 -12.33 -28.66 8.56
N MET A 135 -12.89 -28.69 9.77
CA MET A 135 -12.43 -29.59 10.84
C MET A 135 -12.92 -31.03 10.66
N ALA A 136 -13.73 -31.32 9.64
CA ALA A 136 -14.25 -32.68 9.38
C ALA A 136 -13.19 -33.68 8.86
N GLY A 137 -11.98 -33.22 8.57
CA GLY A 137 -10.87 -34.05 8.06
C GLY A 137 -9.74 -34.32 9.06
N MET A 138 -9.79 -33.79 10.27
CA MET A 138 -8.81 -34.11 11.29
C MET A 138 -9.14 -35.49 11.88
N ASP A 139 -8.38 -36.49 11.42
CA ASP A 139 -8.43 -37.84 11.94
C ASP A 139 -7.95 -37.86 13.41
N HIS A 140 -8.88 -37.92 14.34
CA HIS A 140 -8.62 -38.03 15.78
C HIS A 140 -8.14 -39.44 16.18
N SER A 141 -7.87 -40.33 15.24
CA SER A 141 -7.40 -41.72 15.50
C SER A 141 -6.01 -41.79 16.13
N ALA A 142 -5.24 -40.70 16.14
CA ALA A 142 -3.91 -40.67 16.74
C ALA A 142 -3.87 -40.43 18.27
N MET A 143 -5.03 -40.18 18.91
CA MET A 143 -5.12 -40.04 20.36
C MET A 143 -5.73 -41.26 21.06
N ALA A 144 -5.57 -42.45 20.47
CA ALA A 144 -5.86 -43.71 21.19
C ALA A 144 -4.81 -43.88 22.28
N MET A 145 -5.23 -43.65 23.52
CA MET A 145 -4.46 -43.90 24.74
C MET A 145 -3.88 -45.32 24.73
N THR A 146 -2.59 -45.40 24.81
CA THR A 146 -1.90 -46.66 25.15
C THR A 146 -2.34 -47.08 26.55
N PRO A 147 -2.97 -48.24 26.77
CA PRO A 147 -3.31 -48.68 28.12
C PRO A 147 -2.01 -48.98 28.89
N ALA A 148 -1.98 -48.53 30.15
CA ALA A 148 -0.90 -48.81 31.05
C ALA A 148 -0.71 -50.31 31.27
N PRO A 149 0.53 -50.82 31.41
CA PRO A 149 0.78 -52.21 31.71
C PRO A 149 0.22 -52.52 33.12
N GLN A 150 -0.68 -53.52 33.18
CA GLN A 150 -1.14 -54.09 34.43
C GLN A 150 0.02 -54.97 34.95
N GLY A 151 0.49 -54.68 36.15
CA GLY A 151 1.44 -55.51 36.85
C GLY A 151 0.72 -56.78 37.34
N ASP A 152 1.31 -57.94 36.97
CA ASP A 152 0.97 -59.21 37.61
C ASP A 152 1.81 -59.40 38.88
N GLU A 153 1.12 -59.66 39.99
CA GLU A 153 1.69 -60.29 41.16
C GLU A 153 1.58 -61.83 40.98
#